data_c1c1281ba3743e1b195a8f09b0c58030
#
_entry.id   c1c1281ba3743e1b195a8f09b0c58030
#
_cell.length_a   1.000
_cell.length_b   1.000
_cell.length_c   1.000
_cell.angle_alpha   90.00
_cell.angle_beta   90.00
_cell.angle_gamma   90.00
#
_symmetry.space_group_name_H-M   'P 1'
#
loop_
_entity.id
_entity.type
_entity.pdbx_description
1 polymer ?
#
loop_
_entity_poly.entity_id
_entity_poly.type
_entity_poly.pdbx_seq_one_letter_code
_entity_poly.pdbx_strand_id
1 'polypeptide(L)'
;MSVNLDKHHFTVSEYERMGETGVFAPDARVELIEGEIIEMSPIGSRHAACVKLLSRILNRKIGEDAIVGTQDPIRLSDFSEPQPDVAILKFRKDYYREGHPGPDDVLLVIEVADTTVHYDRNVKVPLYARAGIAEALLFNLPDDRLEYFSRPERGMYQVNRIINPGQQFESTSVVGLTLDVELILG
;
A
#
# COMPACT_ATOMS: atom_id res chain seq x y z
N MET A 1 -28.56 -16.01 24.22
CA MET A 1 -28.78 -14.70 23.56
C MET A 1 -27.40 -14.08 23.39
N SER A 2 -26.91 -13.93 22.15
CA SER A 2 -25.67 -13.19 21.88
C SER A 2 -25.98 -11.71 21.99
N VAL A 3 -25.33 -11.01 22.92
CA VAL A 3 -25.40 -9.56 22.97
C VAL A 3 -24.62 -9.03 21.79
N ASN A 4 -25.30 -8.40 20.83
CA ASN A 4 -24.64 -7.70 19.74
C ASN A 4 -24.09 -6.39 20.33
N LEU A 5 -22.79 -6.29 20.49
CA LEU A 5 -22.12 -5.06 20.95
C LEU A 5 -21.65 -4.30 19.70
N ASP A 6 -22.09 -3.06 19.59
CA ASP A 6 -21.57 -2.15 18.55
C ASP A 6 -20.14 -1.75 18.92
N LYS A 7 -19.19 -2.02 18.04
CA LYS A 7 -17.82 -1.55 18.18
C LYS A 7 -17.74 -0.08 17.75
N HIS A 8 -16.92 0.71 18.44
CA HIS A 8 -16.55 2.03 17.94
C HIS A 8 -15.56 1.86 16.77
N HIS A 9 -15.85 2.53 15.66
CA HIS A 9 -14.95 2.63 14.52
C HIS A 9 -14.30 4.01 14.53
N PHE A 10 -12.98 4.06 14.68
CA PHE A 10 -12.25 5.31 14.72
C PHE A 10 -12.23 5.97 13.33
N THR A 11 -12.44 7.27 13.33
CA THR A 11 -12.21 8.09 12.14
C THR A 11 -10.72 8.41 12.01
N VAL A 12 -10.26 8.75 10.78
CA VAL A 12 -8.90 9.23 10.54
C VAL A 12 -8.58 10.43 11.46
N SER A 13 -9.51 11.38 11.61
CA SER A 13 -9.30 12.54 12.49
C SER A 13 -9.15 12.19 13.97
N GLU A 14 -9.79 11.13 14.45
CA GLU A 14 -9.58 10.62 15.81
C GLU A 14 -8.23 9.91 15.93
N TYR A 15 -7.89 9.10 14.94
CA TYR A 15 -6.61 8.39 14.86
C TYR A 15 -5.41 9.35 14.82
N GLU A 16 -5.45 10.38 13.97
CA GLU A 16 -4.42 11.42 13.89
C GLU A 16 -4.27 12.13 15.25
N ARG A 17 -5.40 12.52 15.89
CA ARG A 17 -5.40 13.14 17.22
C ARG A 17 -4.82 12.24 18.30
N MET A 18 -5.04 10.92 18.21
CA MET A 18 -4.44 9.95 19.16
C MET A 18 -2.91 9.93 19.00
N GLY A 19 -2.40 10.00 17.76
CA GLY A 19 -0.97 10.14 17.49
C GLY A 19 -0.39 11.44 18.06
N GLU A 20 -1.01 12.59 17.78
CA GLU A 20 -0.58 13.92 18.25
C GLU A 20 -0.56 14.04 19.78
N THR A 21 -1.51 13.41 20.47
CA THR A 21 -1.63 13.45 21.94
C THR A 21 -0.79 12.38 22.65
N GLY A 22 -0.02 11.56 21.89
CA GLY A 22 0.88 10.57 22.47
C GLY A 22 0.18 9.33 23.03
N VAL A 23 -1.00 8.99 22.52
CA VAL A 23 -1.70 7.73 22.87
C VAL A 23 -0.86 6.54 22.38
N PHE A 24 -0.20 6.68 21.22
CA PHE A 24 0.72 5.69 20.69
C PHE A 24 2.14 5.97 21.20
N ALA A 25 2.91 4.92 21.47
CA ALA A 25 4.34 5.06 21.75
C ALA A 25 5.04 5.72 20.53
N PRO A 26 6.14 6.49 20.74
CA PRO A 26 6.82 7.20 19.65
C PRO A 26 7.33 6.30 18.52
N ASP A 27 7.56 5.01 18.80
CA ASP A 27 8.03 3.99 17.87
C ASP A 27 6.91 3.01 17.45
N ALA A 28 5.67 3.26 17.88
CA ALA A 28 4.53 2.45 17.48
C ALA A 28 4.29 2.56 15.97
N ARG A 29 4.24 1.42 15.31
CA ARG A 29 3.87 1.32 13.90
C ARG A 29 2.45 0.80 13.83
N VAL A 30 1.53 1.71 13.58
CA VAL A 30 0.09 1.42 13.48
C VAL A 30 -0.47 2.03 12.21
N GLU A 31 -1.54 1.44 11.69
CA GLU A 31 -2.33 1.97 10.58
C GLU A 31 -3.82 1.89 10.91
N LEU A 32 -4.65 2.72 10.29
CA LEU A 32 -6.10 2.69 10.45
C LEU A 32 -6.74 1.99 9.25
N ILE A 33 -7.45 0.88 9.52
CA ILE A 33 -8.12 0.07 8.50
C ILE A 33 -9.59 -0.12 8.89
N GLU A 34 -10.50 0.45 8.11
CA GLU A 34 -11.96 0.36 8.33
C GLU A 34 -12.39 0.71 9.78
N GLY A 35 -11.71 1.70 10.36
CA GLY A 35 -11.96 2.17 11.72
C GLY A 35 -11.32 1.33 12.83
N GLU A 36 -10.53 0.33 12.50
CA GLU A 36 -9.75 -0.46 13.45
C GLU A 36 -8.26 -0.07 13.35
N ILE A 37 -7.63 0.13 14.53
CA ILE A 37 -6.20 0.42 14.63
C ILE A 37 -5.45 -0.89 14.62
N ILE A 38 -4.61 -1.08 13.60
CA ILE A 38 -3.87 -2.32 13.36
C ILE A 38 -2.39 -2.08 13.64
N GLU A 39 -1.80 -2.92 14.48
CA GLU A 39 -0.36 -2.92 14.73
C GLU A 39 0.38 -3.60 13.58
N MET A 40 1.37 -2.92 13.02
CA MET A 40 2.16 -3.42 11.91
C MET A 40 3.26 -4.36 12.41
N SER A 41 3.49 -5.45 11.69
CA SER A 41 4.59 -6.38 12.00
C SER A 41 5.96 -5.71 11.92
N PRO A 42 6.94 -6.14 12.73
CA PRO A 42 8.32 -5.68 12.61
C PRO A 42 8.89 -5.97 11.21
N ILE A 43 9.67 -5.03 10.69
CA ILE A 43 10.29 -5.14 9.36
C ILE A 43 11.47 -6.12 9.39
N GLY A 44 11.35 -7.25 8.68
CA GLY A 44 12.44 -8.18 8.44
C GLY A 44 13.46 -7.65 7.42
N SER A 45 14.69 -8.20 7.43
CA SER A 45 15.76 -7.76 6.52
C SER A 45 15.45 -7.98 5.04
N ARG A 46 14.77 -9.10 4.70
CA ARG A 46 14.37 -9.42 3.33
C ARG A 46 13.34 -8.41 2.80
N HIS A 47 12.31 -8.13 3.59
CA HIS A 47 11.32 -7.09 3.30
C HIS A 47 12.00 -5.73 3.10
N ALA A 48 12.83 -5.29 4.06
CA ALA A 48 13.52 -4.01 3.98
C ALA A 48 14.43 -3.89 2.73
N ALA A 49 15.10 -4.97 2.33
CA ALA A 49 15.93 -5.00 1.13
C ALA A 49 15.07 -4.82 -0.14
N CYS A 50 13.95 -5.54 -0.23
CA CYS A 50 13.02 -5.46 -1.35
C CYS A 50 12.43 -4.04 -1.49
N VAL A 51 11.94 -3.44 -0.39
CA VAL A 51 11.40 -2.07 -0.39
C VAL A 51 12.45 -1.04 -0.82
N LYS A 52 13.69 -1.14 -0.32
CA LYS A 52 14.79 -0.23 -0.73
C LYS A 52 15.13 -0.37 -2.21
N LEU A 53 15.15 -1.59 -2.73
CA LEU A 53 15.44 -1.85 -4.14
C LEU A 53 14.31 -1.33 -5.03
N LEU A 54 13.05 -1.58 -4.67
CA LEU A 54 11.86 -1.04 -5.35
C LEU A 54 11.89 0.48 -5.38
N SER A 55 12.07 1.12 -4.23
CA SER A 55 12.16 2.58 -4.13
C SER A 55 13.25 3.16 -5.04
N ARG A 56 14.45 2.54 -5.08
CA ARG A 56 15.55 2.95 -5.96
C ARG A 56 15.20 2.81 -7.45
N ILE A 57 14.60 1.66 -7.85
CA ILE A 57 14.23 1.39 -9.24
C ILE A 57 13.15 2.36 -9.70
N LEU A 58 12.11 2.54 -8.89
CA LEU A 58 10.97 3.39 -9.20
C LEU A 58 11.37 4.85 -9.34
N ASN A 59 12.13 5.41 -8.39
CA ASN A 59 12.63 6.79 -8.49
C ASN A 59 13.44 7.03 -9.77
N ARG A 60 14.23 6.04 -10.21
CA ARG A 60 15.02 6.17 -11.46
C ARG A 60 14.17 6.09 -12.72
N LYS A 61 13.09 5.28 -12.70
CA LYS A 61 12.24 5.06 -13.88
C LYS A 61 11.17 6.14 -14.04
N ILE A 62 10.63 6.64 -12.94
CA ILE A 62 9.53 7.61 -12.92
C ILE A 62 10.06 9.04 -13.08
N GLY A 63 11.25 9.34 -12.53
CA GLY A 63 11.83 10.67 -12.61
C GLY A 63 10.95 11.74 -11.96
N GLU A 64 10.61 12.79 -12.70
CA GLU A 64 9.81 13.93 -12.22
C GLU A 64 8.33 13.85 -12.61
N ASP A 65 7.91 12.79 -13.30
CA ASP A 65 6.52 12.66 -13.80
C ASP A 65 5.51 12.27 -12.71
N ALA A 66 6.00 11.65 -11.62
CA ALA A 66 5.21 11.26 -10.47
C ALA A 66 6.06 11.27 -9.19
N ILE A 67 5.44 11.02 -8.05
CA ILE A 67 6.10 10.95 -6.75
C ILE A 67 6.10 9.51 -6.27
N VAL A 68 7.25 9.04 -5.77
CA VAL A 68 7.39 7.74 -5.12
C VAL A 68 7.38 7.94 -3.61
N GLY A 69 6.27 7.61 -2.95
CA GLY A 69 6.15 7.52 -1.50
C GLY A 69 6.61 6.16 -1.00
N THR A 70 7.31 6.11 0.12
CA THR A 70 7.80 4.86 0.72
C THR A 70 7.39 4.79 2.18
N GLN A 71 6.49 3.90 2.52
CA GLN A 71 5.94 3.72 3.86
C GLN A 71 5.28 5.00 4.41
N ASP A 72 4.69 5.79 3.52
CA ASP A 72 3.93 6.97 3.85
C ASP A 72 2.43 6.64 3.85
N PRO A 73 1.62 7.27 4.73
CA PRO A 73 0.17 7.07 4.75
C PRO A 73 -0.51 7.54 3.47
N ILE A 74 -1.59 6.85 3.10
CA ILE A 74 -2.54 7.29 2.08
C ILE A 74 -3.94 7.29 2.69
N ARG A 75 -4.68 8.40 2.57
CA ARG A 75 -6.03 8.53 3.14
C ARG A 75 -7.08 8.04 2.17
N LEU A 76 -7.54 6.81 2.33
CA LEU A 76 -8.51 6.18 1.42
C LEU A 76 -9.96 6.58 1.70
N SER A 77 -10.28 6.87 2.94
CA SER A 77 -11.63 7.27 3.40
C SER A 77 -11.54 7.96 4.77
N ASP A 78 -12.69 8.32 5.34
CA ASP A 78 -12.72 8.82 6.72
C ASP A 78 -12.40 7.76 7.79
N PHE A 79 -12.34 6.47 7.39
CA PHE A 79 -12.11 5.34 8.30
C PHE A 79 -10.89 4.49 7.92
N SER A 80 -10.12 4.89 6.90
CA SER A 80 -8.97 4.10 6.47
C SER A 80 -7.81 4.97 6.00
N GLU A 81 -6.67 4.78 6.64
CA GLU A 81 -5.39 5.42 6.34
C GLU A 81 -4.26 4.39 6.46
N PRO A 82 -4.16 3.46 5.46
CA PRO A 82 -3.08 2.49 5.41
C PRO A 82 -1.75 3.13 5.06
N GLN A 83 -0.65 2.44 5.42
CA GLN A 83 0.72 2.76 5.02
C GLN A 83 1.24 1.68 4.07
N PRO A 84 1.07 1.82 2.73
CA PRO A 84 1.66 0.90 1.78
C PRO A 84 3.18 0.97 1.80
N ASP A 85 3.86 -0.13 1.48
CA ASP A 85 5.32 -0.15 1.43
C ASP A 85 5.86 0.81 0.37
N VAL A 86 5.19 0.92 -0.79
CA VAL A 86 5.46 1.95 -1.80
C VAL A 86 4.15 2.38 -2.47
N ALA A 87 4.00 3.68 -2.69
CA ALA A 87 2.94 4.24 -3.52
C ALA A 87 3.53 5.11 -4.64
N ILE A 88 2.98 5.00 -5.84
CA ILE A 88 3.27 5.93 -6.93
C ILE A 88 2.10 6.91 -6.99
N LEU A 89 2.41 8.17 -6.80
CA LEU A 89 1.46 9.26 -6.66
C LEU A 89 1.54 10.22 -7.83
N LYS A 90 0.44 10.85 -8.18
CA LYS A 90 0.45 11.96 -9.13
C LYS A 90 1.38 13.07 -8.65
N PHE A 91 2.07 13.71 -9.58
CA PHE A 91 2.95 14.82 -9.23
C PHE A 91 2.15 16.00 -8.66
N ARG A 92 2.59 16.48 -7.49
CA ARG A 92 2.12 17.71 -6.85
C ARG A 92 3.32 18.54 -6.40
N LYS A 93 3.30 19.86 -6.67
CA LYS A 93 4.42 20.76 -6.34
C LYS A 93 4.70 20.88 -4.85
N ASP A 94 3.69 20.72 -4.01
CA ASP A 94 3.78 20.78 -2.55
C ASP A 94 4.21 19.44 -1.93
N TYR A 95 4.34 18.38 -2.73
CA TYR A 95 4.69 17.02 -2.27
C TYR A 95 3.75 16.54 -1.15
N TYR A 96 2.45 16.85 -1.27
CA TYR A 96 1.42 16.48 -0.29
C TYR A 96 1.64 17.03 1.13
N ARG A 97 2.31 18.21 1.23
CA ARG A 97 2.61 18.86 2.53
C ARG A 97 1.36 19.24 3.32
N GLU A 98 0.27 19.58 2.66
CA GLU A 98 -0.98 20.03 3.28
C GLU A 98 -1.87 18.87 3.76
N GLY A 99 -1.52 17.61 3.45
CA GLY A 99 -2.26 16.42 3.84
C GLY A 99 -1.88 15.19 3.01
N HIS A 100 -2.16 14.01 3.53
CA HIS A 100 -1.85 12.76 2.86
C HIS A 100 -2.62 12.59 1.53
N PRO A 101 -2.03 11.90 0.52
CA PRO A 101 -2.69 11.67 -0.76
C PRO A 101 -3.97 10.87 -0.60
N GLY A 102 -5.01 11.27 -1.33
CA GLY A 102 -6.28 10.55 -1.43
C GLY A 102 -6.25 9.49 -2.54
N PRO A 103 -7.35 8.71 -2.70
CA PRO A 103 -7.42 7.64 -3.71
C PRO A 103 -7.18 8.15 -5.14
N ASP A 104 -7.68 9.32 -5.47
CA ASP A 104 -7.53 9.93 -6.79
C ASP A 104 -6.08 10.36 -7.10
N ASP A 105 -5.25 10.50 -6.09
CA ASP A 105 -3.83 10.87 -6.23
C ASP A 105 -2.94 9.64 -6.46
N VAL A 106 -3.43 8.43 -6.17
CA VAL A 106 -2.65 7.19 -6.21
C VAL A 106 -2.77 6.53 -7.58
N LEU A 107 -1.63 6.36 -8.27
CA LEU A 107 -1.56 5.67 -9.55
C LEU A 107 -1.39 4.15 -9.36
N LEU A 108 -0.59 3.75 -8.38
CA LEU A 108 -0.27 2.35 -8.11
C LEU A 108 0.19 2.20 -6.66
N VAL A 109 -0.22 1.13 -5.99
CA VAL A 109 0.28 0.72 -4.67
C VAL A 109 1.07 -0.57 -4.76
N ILE A 110 2.09 -0.71 -3.91
CA ILE A 110 2.93 -1.90 -3.82
C ILE A 110 3.05 -2.30 -2.34
N GLU A 111 2.70 -3.53 -2.05
CA GLU A 111 2.98 -4.19 -0.78
C GLU A 111 4.08 -5.22 -0.96
N VAL A 112 4.92 -5.35 0.03
CA VAL A 112 5.98 -6.36 0.12
C VAL A 112 5.68 -7.24 1.32
N ALA A 113 5.18 -8.43 1.09
CA ALA A 113 4.74 -9.33 2.16
C ALA A 113 5.76 -10.44 2.42
N ASP A 114 6.22 -10.53 3.66
CA ASP A 114 7.03 -11.65 4.18
C ASP A 114 6.15 -12.53 5.09
N THR A 115 5.77 -12.02 6.25
CA THR A 115 4.90 -12.73 7.21
C THR A 115 3.42 -12.31 7.10
N THR A 116 3.12 -11.26 6.37
CA THR A 116 1.79 -10.61 6.29
C THR A 116 1.01 -10.95 5.03
N VAL A 117 1.47 -11.89 4.19
CA VAL A 117 0.87 -12.22 2.88
C VAL A 117 -0.65 -12.38 2.95
N HIS A 118 -1.16 -13.07 3.98
CA HIS A 118 -2.60 -13.27 4.11
C HIS A 118 -3.35 -11.97 4.39
N TYR A 119 -2.80 -11.10 5.24
CA TYR A 119 -3.38 -9.80 5.58
C TYR A 119 -3.35 -8.87 4.37
N ASP A 120 -2.20 -8.72 3.73
CA ASP A 120 -2.05 -7.83 2.58
C ASP A 120 -2.97 -8.25 1.43
N ARG A 121 -3.02 -9.56 1.11
CA ARG A 121 -3.87 -10.09 0.03
C ARG A 121 -5.37 -9.98 0.32
N ASN A 122 -5.81 -10.25 1.55
CA ASN A 122 -7.23 -10.41 1.86
C ASN A 122 -7.85 -9.19 2.56
N VAL A 123 -7.04 -8.26 3.07
CA VAL A 123 -7.51 -7.03 3.71
C VAL A 123 -7.08 -5.80 2.90
N LYS A 124 -5.77 -5.57 2.72
CA LYS A 124 -5.25 -4.35 2.07
C LYS A 124 -5.57 -4.29 0.58
N VAL A 125 -5.32 -5.35 -0.19
CA VAL A 125 -5.63 -5.39 -1.63
C VAL A 125 -7.12 -5.13 -1.91
N PRO A 126 -8.10 -5.77 -1.23
CA PRO A 126 -9.51 -5.42 -1.35
C PRO A 126 -9.82 -3.98 -0.90
N LEU A 127 -9.16 -3.47 0.13
CA LEU A 127 -9.33 -2.08 0.57
C LEU A 127 -8.96 -1.09 -0.55
N TYR A 128 -7.82 -1.31 -1.23
CA TYR A 128 -7.40 -0.52 -2.39
C TYR A 128 -8.39 -0.59 -3.55
N ALA A 129 -8.93 -1.79 -3.83
CA ALA A 129 -9.96 -1.96 -4.85
C ALA A 129 -11.25 -1.18 -4.52
N ARG A 130 -11.69 -1.20 -3.25
CA ARG A 130 -12.86 -0.41 -2.79
C ARG A 130 -12.63 1.09 -2.90
N ALA A 131 -11.41 1.55 -2.69
CA ALA A 131 -11.02 2.94 -2.86
C ALA A 131 -10.84 3.35 -4.34
N GLY A 132 -10.91 2.40 -5.29
CA GLY A 132 -10.81 2.68 -6.72
C GLY A 132 -9.37 2.85 -7.23
N ILE A 133 -8.35 2.44 -6.47
CA ILE A 133 -6.95 2.49 -6.91
C ILE A 133 -6.77 1.56 -8.10
N ALA A 134 -6.25 2.09 -9.21
CA ALA A 134 -6.23 1.41 -10.51
C ALA A 134 -5.44 0.10 -10.50
N GLU A 135 -4.30 0.06 -9.81
CA GLU A 135 -3.38 -1.09 -9.74
C GLU A 135 -2.82 -1.29 -8.33
N ALA A 136 -2.71 -2.55 -7.94
CA ALA A 136 -2.00 -2.97 -6.75
C ALA A 136 -1.05 -4.13 -7.07
N LEU A 137 0.14 -4.10 -6.50
CA LEU A 137 1.14 -5.14 -6.57
C LEU A 137 1.38 -5.71 -5.18
N LEU A 138 1.49 -7.03 -5.08
CA LEU A 138 1.89 -7.72 -3.86
C LEU A 138 3.12 -8.59 -4.16
N PHE A 139 4.30 -8.15 -3.72
CA PHE A 139 5.50 -8.98 -3.74
C PHE A 139 5.42 -10.00 -2.61
N ASN A 140 5.04 -11.21 -2.96
CA ASN A 140 4.92 -12.35 -2.03
C ASN A 140 6.30 -13.01 -1.88
N LEU A 141 7.05 -12.59 -0.87
CA LEU A 141 8.41 -13.06 -0.66
C LEU A 141 8.50 -14.56 -0.32
N PRO A 142 7.61 -15.15 0.51
CA PRO A 142 7.62 -16.60 0.76
C PRO A 142 7.49 -17.47 -0.48
N ASP A 143 6.67 -17.03 -1.45
CA ASP A 143 6.38 -17.79 -2.67
C ASP A 143 7.23 -17.33 -3.88
N ASP A 144 8.15 -16.38 -3.69
CA ASP A 144 9.01 -15.78 -4.72
C ASP A 144 8.23 -15.38 -5.98
N ARG A 145 7.17 -14.60 -5.81
CA ARG A 145 6.32 -14.17 -6.93
C ARG A 145 5.73 -12.79 -6.73
N LEU A 146 5.35 -12.16 -7.83
CA LEU A 146 4.55 -10.95 -7.83
C LEU A 146 3.08 -11.30 -8.13
N GLU A 147 2.16 -10.81 -7.31
CA GLU A 147 0.73 -10.84 -7.57
C GLU A 147 0.27 -9.46 -8.03
N TYR A 148 -0.29 -9.39 -9.22
CA TYR A 148 -0.76 -8.17 -9.86
C TYR A 148 -2.27 -8.10 -9.86
N PHE A 149 -2.81 -6.99 -9.41
CA PHE A 149 -4.24 -6.72 -9.31
C PHE A 149 -4.56 -5.42 -10.06
N SER A 150 -5.63 -5.43 -10.89
CA SER A 150 -6.05 -4.23 -11.61
C SER A 150 -7.53 -4.26 -11.99
N ARG A 151 -8.01 -3.13 -12.53
CA ARG A 151 -9.40 -2.93 -12.95
C ARG A 151 -10.36 -3.09 -11.77
N PRO A 152 -10.36 -2.14 -10.79
CA PRO A 152 -11.28 -2.16 -9.67
C PRO A 152 -12.71 -1.89 -10.17
N GLU A 153 -13.60 -2.85 -9.95
CA GLU A 153 -15.02 -2.72 -10.25
C GLU A 153 -15.83 -3.28 -9.08
N ARG A 154 -16.79 -2.52 -8.58
CA ARG A 154 -17.66 -2.92 -7.44
C ARG A 154 -16.86 -3.32 -6.19
N GLY A 155 -15.75 -2.63 -5.94
CA GLY A 155 -14.91 -2.85 -4.78
C GLY A 155 -13.99 -4.08 -4.84
N MET A 156 -13.78 -4.66 -6.02
CA MET A 156 -12.90 -5.81 -6.25
C MET A 156 -12.07 -5.61 -7.52
N TYR A 157 -10.83 -6.08 -7.52
CA TYR A 157 -10.04 -6.15 -8.74
C TYR A 157 -10.54 -7.27 -9.65
N GLN A 158 -10.83 -6.95 -10.91
CA GLN A 158 -11.30 -7.91 -11.92
C GLN A 158 -10.15 -8.70 -12.56
N VAL A 159 -8.95 -8.17 -12.49
CA VAL A 159 -7.75 -8.84 -12.98
C VAL A 159 -6.88 -9.21 -11.78
N ASN A 160 -6.52 -10.49 -11.72
CA ASN A 160 -5.52 -11.02 -10.82
C ASN A 160 -4.59 -11.92 -11.63
N ARG A 161 -3.28 -11.62 -11.66
CA ARG A 161 -2.26 -12.40 -12.35
C ARG A 161 -1.06 -12.63 -11.46
N ILE A 162 -0.48 -13.82 -11.57
CA ILE A 162 0.81 -14.14 -10.98
C ILE A 162 1.89 -13.91 -12.04
N ILE A 163 2.94 -13.21 -11.66
CA ILE A 163 4.11 -12.93 -12.49
C ILE A 163 5.32 -13.52 -11.75
N ASN A 164 5.95 -14.50 -12.37
CA ASN A 164 7.05 -15.25 -11.78
C ASN A 164 8.42 -14.60 -12.10
N PRO A 165 9.49 -14.94 -11.36
CA PRO A 165 10.86 -14.59 -11.72
C PRO A 165 11.16 -14.96 -13.20
N GLY A 166 11.94 -14.12 -13.86
CA GLY A 166 12.20 -14.22 -15.30
C GLY A 166 11.13 -13.57 -16.20
N GLN A 167 10.02 -13.10 -15.60
CA GLN A 167 8.98 -12.34 -16.29
C GLN A 167 9.05 -10.86 -15.90
N GLN A 168 8.44 -10.01 -16.75
CA GLN A 168 8.31 -8.58 -16.48
C GLN A 168 6.86 -8.20 -16.19
N PHE A 169 6.68 -7.31 -15.22
CA PHE A 169 5.46 -6.56 -15.02
C PHE A 169 5.51 -5.28 -15.86
N GLU A 170 4.39 -4.92 -16.45
CA GLU A 170 4.17 -3.64 -17.13
C GLU A 170 2.91 -3.00 -16.55
N SER A 171 3.05 -1.76 -16.08
CA SER A 171 1.94 -0.98 -15.51
C SER A 171 1.04 -0.43 -16.62
N THR A 172 -0.26 -0.42 -16.35
CA THR A 172 -1.26 0.24 -17.22
C THR A 172 -1.61 1.64 -16.72
N SER A 173 -1.36 1.94 -15.44
CA SER A 173 -1.65 3.23 -14.81
C SER A 173 -0.44 4.18 -14.79
N VAL A 174 0.77 3.65 -14.87
CA VAL A 174 2.02 4.43 -14.93
C VAL A 174 2.72 4.14 -16.25
N VAL A 175 2.63 5.10 -17.17
CA VAL A 175 3.14 4.95 -18.56
C VAL A 175 4.63 4.62 -18.57
N GLY A 176 5.00 3.54 -19.28
CA GLY A 176 6.40 3.12 -19.44
C GLY A 176 7.03 2.45 -18.22
N LEU A 177 6.29 2.28 -17.12
CA LEU A 177 6.81 1.56 -15.97
C LEU A 177 6.79 0.06 -16.23
N THR A 178 7.97 -0.53 -16.25
CA THR A 178 8.19 -1.99 -16.25
C THR A 178 9.03 -2.40 -15.05
N LEU A 179 8.75 -3.56 -14.47
CA LEU A 179 9.54 -4.12 -13.36
C LEU A 179 10.00 -5.54 -13.73
N ASP A 180 11.26 -5.81 -13.53
CA ASP A 180 11.83 -7.16 -13.61
C ASP A 180 11.63 -7.86 -12.27
N VAL A 181 10.82 -8.93 -12.25
CA VAL A 181 10.41 -9.60 -11.02
C VAL A 181 11.58 -10.36 -10.39
N GLU A 182 12.45 -10.98 -11.20
CA GLU A 182 13.62 -11.69 -10.71
C GLU A 182 14.64 -10.75 -10.05
N LEU A 183 14.87 -9.58 -10.66
CA LEU A 183 15.76 -8.56 -10.08
C LEU A 183 15.29 -8.07 -8.71
N ILE A 184 13.98 -8.04 -8.47
CA ILE A 184 13.40 -7.50 -7.24
C ILE A 184 13.34 -8.56 -6.14
N LEU A 185 13.01 -9.78 -6.50
CA LEU A 185 12.87 -10.88 -5.52
C LEU A 185 14.21 -11.51 -5.13
N GLY A 186 15.20 -11.49 -6.03
CA GLY A 186 16.58 -11.96 -5.81
C GLY A 186 16.82 -13.36 -6.33
#